data_c21119b2741270b005c4aac85e702e23
#
_entry.id   c21119b2741270b005c4aac85e702e23
#
_cell.length_a   1.000
_cell.length_b   1.000
_cell.length_c   1.000
_cell.angle_alpha   90.00
_cell.angle_beta   90.00
_cell.angle_gamma   90.00
#
_symmetry.space_group_name_H-M   'P 1'
#
loop_
_entity.id
_entity.type
_entity.pdbx_description
1 polymer ?
#
loop_
_entity_poly.entity_id
_entity_poly.type
_entity_poly.pdbx_seq_one_letter_code
_entity_poly.pdbx_strand_id
1 'polypeptide(L)'
;VCAPGLFGAGVVFGRGGTAVEVIDDRALGLPPLDLTLARDLISRTRVARRLGAYRDVPAADLPAVALTLVKISQLAADLPQVRELDINPLLADETGVLALDARVRIGRVPQDRFGERDRRGGGHPGFAIRPYPAEWVRSLNLKDRMVQVRPVRPEDEELFRVFFEGLDPESLRLRFFGPVRAFSHAF
;
A
#
# COMPACT_ATOMS: atom_id res chain seq x y z
N VAL A 1 -2.57 -7.43 10.41
CA VAL A 1 -1.10 -7.26 10.33
C VAL A 1 -0.49 -8.16 11.40
N CYS A 2 0.27 -9.16 11.01
CA CYS A 2 0.93 -10.07 11.94
C CYS A 2 2.26 -9.47 12.43
N ALA A 3 2.63 -9.80 13.68
CA ALA A 3 3.90 -9.43 14.27
C ALA A 3 5.10 -9.90 13.41
N PRO A 4 6.25 -9.22 13.46
CA PRO A 4 7.40 -9.55 12.66
C PRO A 4 7.92 -10.95 13.01
N GLY A 5 7.67 -11.91 12.11
CA GLY A 5 8.43 -13.14 12.04
C GLY A 5 9.76 -12.89 11.33
N LEU A 6 10.45 -13.95 10.91
CA LEU A 6 11.71 -13.87 10.15
C LEU A 6 11.66 -12.99 8.90
N PHE A 7 10.47 -12.70 8.37
CA PHE A 7 10.24 -11.97 7.11
C PHE A 7 9.68 -10.54 7.31
N GLY A 8 9.59 -10.03 8.54
CA GLY A 8 9.04 -8.69 8.80
C GLY A 8 7.51 -8.68 8.96
N ALA A 9 6.92 -7.49 8.80
CA ALA A 9 5.46 -7.32 8.89
C ALA A 9 4.76 -7.91 7.67
N GLY A 10 3.57 -8.49 7.87
CA GLY A 10 2.72 -9.02 6.82
C GLY A 10 1.30 -8.49 6.92
N VAL A 11 0.62 -8.36 5.79
CA VAL A 11 -0.81 -8.07 5.70
C VAL A 11 -1.53 -9.38 5.38
N VAL A 12 -2.46 -9.77 6.25
CA VAL A 12 -3.30 -10.95 6.05
C VAL A 12 -4.71 -10.48 5.69
N PHE A 13 -5.24 -11.03 4.62
CA PHE A 13 -6.63 -10.84 4.20
C PHE A 13 -7.32 -12.20 4.13
N GLY A 14 -8.56 -12.26 4.57
CA GLY A 14 -9.34 -13.49 4.52
C GLY A 14 -10.75 -13.31 5.06
N ARG A 15 -11.46 -14.43 5.20
CA ARG A 15 -12.80 -14.43 5.76
C ARG A 15 -12.77 -14.00 7.22
N GLY A 16 -13.54 -12.97 7.55
CA GLY A 16 -13.76 -12.50 8.92
C GLY A 16 -14.87 -13.26 9.66
N GLY A 17 -15.10 -12.87 10.92
CA GLY A 17 -16.13 -13.41 11.81
C GLY A 17 -15.64 -14.56 12.70
N THR A 18 -16.55 -15.18 13.43
CA THR A 18 -16.25 -16.16 14.50
C THR A 18 -15.71 -17.52 14.00
N ALA A 19 -15.81 -17.79 12.71
CA ALA A 19 -15.38 -19.07 12.11
C ALA A 19 -14.00 -19.01 11.45
N VAL A 20 -13.23 -17.95 11.68
CA VAL A 20 -11.89 -17.71 11.06
C VAL A 20 -10.93 -18.86 11.32
N GLU A 21 -10.93 -19.38 12.54
CA GLU A 21 -10.01 -20.45 12.97
C GLU A 21 -10.29 -21.82 12.29
N VAL A 22 -11.55 -22.04 11.88
CA VAL A 22 -12.00 -23.32 11.32
C VAL A 22 -11.84 -23.34 9.79
N ILE A 23 -11.95 -22.17 9.12
CA ILE A 23 -12.09 -22.10 7.67
C ILE A 23 -10.74 -21.91 6.97
N ASP A 24 -9.74 -21.38 7.66
CA ASP A 24 -8.38 -21.08 7.17
C ASP A 24 -8.36 -20.50 5.73
N ASP A 25 -9.26 -19.54 5.45
CA ASP A 25 -9.36 -18.83 4.18
C ASP A 25 -8.64 -17.50 4.30
N ARG A 26 -7.34 -17.53 4.09
CA ARG A 26 -6.48 -16.33 4.22
C ARG A 26 -5.38 -16.32 3.19
N ALA A 27 -4.99 -15.12 2.77
CA ALA A 27 -3.83 -14.88 1.94
C ALA A 27 -2.92 -13.86 2.64
N LEU A 28 -1.61 -14.03 2.46
CA LEU A 28 -0.58 -13.16 3.01
C LEU A 28 0.02 -12.32 1.90
N GLY A 29 0.16 -11.01 2.15
CA GLY A 29 0.90 -10.05 1.34
C GLY A 29 1.96 -9.34 2.16
N LEU A 30 3.05 -8.93 1.52
CA LEU A 30 4.11 -8.16 2.17
C LEU A 30 3.89 -6.67 1.92
N PRO A 31 3.86 -5.82 2.97
CA PRO A 31 3.76 -4.38 2.79
C PRO A 31 5.08 -3.80 2.23
N PRO A 32 5.04 -2.63 1.58
CA PRO A 32 3.82 -1.89 1.23
C PRO A 32 3.07 -2.52 0.05
N LEU A 33 1.75 -2.54 0.13
CA LEU A 33 0.88 -2.97 -0.97
C LEU A 33 0.50 -1.76 -1.84
N ASP A 34 0.45 -1.96 -3.14
CA ASP A 34 -0.28 -1.11 -4.09
C ASP A 34 -1.66 -1.70 -4.40
N LEU A 35 -2.44 -1.03 -5.24
CA LEU A 35 -3.78 -1.49 -5.61
C LEU A 35 -3.76 -2.81 -6.40
N THR A 36 -2.72 -3.07 -7.17
CA THR A 36 -2.56 -4.30 -7.94
C THR A 36 -2.28 -5.48 -7.03
N LEU A 37 -1.32 -5.33 -6.12
CA LEU A 37 -0.99 -6.33 -5.10
C LEU A 37 -2.16 -6.59 -4.14
N ALA A 38 -2.91 -5.53 -3.76
CA ALA A 38 -4.08 -5.68 -2.92
C ALA A 38 -5.19 -6.49 -3.61
N ARG A 39 -5.46 -6.24 -4.90
CA ARG A 39 -6.42 -7.00 -5.70
C ARG A 39 -5.99 -8.46 -5.87
N ASP A 40 -4.70 -8.71 -6.14
CA ASP A 40 -4.15 -10.07 -6.19
C ASP A 40 -4.34 -10.77 -4.84
N LEU A 41 -4.00 -10.12 -3.73
CA LEU A 41 -4.19 -10.65 -2.39
C LEU A 41 -5.65 -11.07 -2.12
N ILE A 42 -6.61 -10.24 -2.50
CA ILE A 42 -8.05 -10.54 -2.39
C ILE A 42 -8.37 -11.78 -3.23
N SER A 43 -7.93 -11.82 -4.50
CA SER A 43 -8.27 -12.87 -5.46
C SER A 43 -7.82 -14.27 -5.03
N ARG A 44 -6.76 -14.36 -4.22
CA ARG A 44 -6.23 -15.62 -3.69
C ARG A 44 -7.06 -16.25 -2.59
N THR A 45 -8.10 -15.55 -2.11
CA THR A 45 -8.99 -16.05 -1.05
C THR A 45 -10.30 -16.59 -1.61
N ARG A 46 -10.91 -17.54 -0.91
CA ARG A 46 -12.27 -18.02 -1.25
C ARG A 46 -13.34 -16.97 -0.95
N VAL A 47 -13.09 -16.08 0.02
CA VAL A 47 -14.01 -14.98 0.35
C VAL A 47 -14.18 -14.01 -0.82
N ALA A 48 -13.22 -13.88 -1.72
CA ALA A 48 -13.33 -13.06 -2.93
C ALA A 48 -14.60 -13.39 -3.76
N ARG A 49 -14.97 -14.68 -3.82
CA ARG A 49 -16.18 -15.12 -4.52
C ARG A 49 -17.46 -14.62 -3.86
N ARG A 50 -17.44 -14.40 -2.55
CA ARG A 50 -18.59 -13.89 -1.79
C ARG A 50 -18.73 -12.38 -1.88
N LEU A 51 -17.66 -11.68 -2.24
CA LEU A 51 -17.68 -10.25 -2.50
C LEU A 51 -18.23 -9.92 -3.90
N GLY A 52 -18.35 -10.91 -4.79
CA GLY A 52 -19.04 -10.79 -6.08
C GLY A 52 -20.55 -10.79 -5.94
N ALA A 53 -21.25 -10.33 -6.99
CA ALA A 53 -22.70 -10.40 -7.05
C ALA A 53 -23.20 -11.85 -6.98
N TYR A 54 -24.24 -12.09 -6.21
CA TYR A 54 -24.85 -13.41 -6.11
C TYR A 54 -26.37 -13.30 -5.89
N ARG A 55 -27.16 -13.85 -6.83
CA ARG A 55 -28.64 -13.73 -6.85
C ARG A 55 -29.05 -12.25 -6.77
N ASP A 56 -29.84 -11.90 -5.74
CA ASP A 56 -30.35 -10.54 -5.51
C ASP A 56 -29.40 -9.67 -4.65
N VAL A 57 -28.20 -10.20 -4.32
CA VAL A 57 -27.20 -9.46 -3.56
C VAL A 57 -26.20 -8.84 -4.51
N PRO A 58 -26.07 -7.50 -4.54
CA PRO A 58 -25.09 -6.82 -5.38
C PRO A 58 -23.66 -7.16 -4.97
N ALA A 59 -22.70 -6.91 -5.87
CA ALA A 59 -21.27 -7.05 -5.56
C ALA A 59 -20.85 -5.99 -4.54
N ALA A 60 -19.97 -6.38 -3.63
CA ALA A 60 -19.31 -5.42 -2.75
C ALA A 60 -18.37 -4.50 -3.54
N ASP A 61 -18.10 -3.31 -3.00
CA ASP A 61 -17.12 -2.36 -3.54
C ASP A 61 -15.69 -2.91 -3.35
N LEU A 62 -15.27 -3.76 -4.28
CA LEU A 62 -13.91 -4.33 -4.30
C LEU A 62 -12.80 -3.26 -4.38
N PRO A 63 -12.94 -2.17 -5.13
CA PRO A 63 -12.02 -1.03 -5.05
C PRO A 63 -11.84 -0.50 -3.63
N ALA A 64 -12.92 -0.31 -2.87
CA ALA A 64 -12.85 0.16 -1.48
C ALA A 64 -12.17 -0.87 -0.56
N VAL A 65 -12.42 -2.17 -0.75
CA VAL A 65 -11.70 -3.24 -0.02
C VAL A 65 -10.20 -3.19 -0.34
N ALA A 66 -9.82 -3.11 -1.62
CA ALA A 66 -8.43 -3.04 -2.02
C ALA A 66 -7.73 -1.79 -1.47
N LEU A 67 -8.37 -0.62 -1.55
CA LEU A 67 -7.85 0.62 -0.99
C LEU A 67 -7.67 0.53 0.53
N THR A 68 -8.55 -0.16 1.23
CA THR A 68 -8.40 -0.40 2.68
C THR A 68 -7.16 -1.23 2.99
N LEU A 69 -6.88 -2.28 2.21
CA LEU A 69 -5.66 -3.07 2.36
C LEU A 69 -4.40 -2.24 2.11
N VAL A 70 -4.41 -1.38 1.08
CA VAL A 70 -3.31 -0.44 0.81
C VAL A 70 -3.09 0.49 2.00
N LYS A 71 -4.15 1.11 2.54
CA LYS A 71 -4.06 2.00 3.72
C LYS A 71 -3.52 1.28 4.97
N ILE A 72 -3.97 0.05 5.22
CA ILE A 72 -3.48 -0.78 6.33
C ILE A 72 -2.00 -1.12 6.14
N SER A 73 -1.59 -1.47 4.93
CA SER A 73 -0.21 -1.78 4.63
C SER A 73 0.69 -0.55 4.77
N GLN A 74 0.21 0.62 4.35
CA GLN A 74 0.92 1.88 4.51
C GLN A 74 1.05 2.27 5.98
N LEU A 75 -0.03 2.11 6.77
CA LEU A 75 0.01 2.34 8.22
C LEU A 75 1.06 1.45 8.89
N ALA A 76 1.14 0.16 8.50
CA ALA A 76 2.15 -0.75 9.02
C ALA A 76 3.58 -0.33 8.61
N ALA A 77 3.75 0.25 7.43
CA ALA A 77 5.03 0.74 6.94
C ALA A 77 5.48 2.04 7.65
N ASP A 78 4.55 2.97 7.87
CA ASP A 78 4.84 4.30 8.42
C ASP A 78 4.96 4.30 9.95
N LEU A 79 4.29 3.37 10.63
CA LEU A 79 4.20 3.34 12.09
C LEU A 79 4.88 2.09 12.68
N PRO A 80 6.21 2.09 12.84
CA PRO A 80 6.96 0.93 13.34
C PRO A 80 6.62 0.55 14.79
N GLN A 81 5.94 1.43 15.53
CA GLN A 81 5.39 1.13 16.86
C GLN A 81 4.12 0.27 16.80
N VAL A 82 3.42 0.18 15.68
CA VAL A 82 2.28 -0.73 15.50
C VAL A 82 2.80 -2.15 15.35
N ARG A 83 2.54 -2.99 16.34
CA ARG A 83 2.98 -4.39 16.37
C ARG A 83 1.96 -5.32 15.76
N GLU A 84 0.71 -4.97 15.93
CA GLU A 84 -0.41 -5.76 15.45
C GLU A 84 -1.59 -4.83 15.22
N LEU A 85 -2.28 -5.05 14.12
CA LEU A 85 -3.56 -4.44 13.80
C LEU A 85 -4.47 -5.56 13.33
N ASP A 86 -5.57 -5.76 14.01
CA ASP A 86 -6.63 -6.68 13.63
C ASP A 86 -7.92 -5.92 13.40
N ILE A 87 -8.54 -6.13 12.24
CA ILE A 87 -9.86 -5.59 11.87
C ILE A 87 -10.74 -6.79 11.57
N ASN A 88 -11.68 -7.08 12.49
CA ASN A 88 -12.51 -8.27 12.36
C ASN A 88 -13.86 -8.11 13.07
N PRO A 89 -14.96 -8.03 12.29
CA PRO A 89 -15.00 -8.05 10.83
C PRO A 89 -14.86 -6.67 10.16
N LEU A 90 -14.40 -6.68 8.92
CA LEU A 90 -14.60 -5.61 7.95
C LEU A 90 -15.85 -5.94 7.14
N LEU A 91 -16.91 -5.15 7.27
CA LEU A 91 -18.07 -5.25 6.40
C LEU A 91 -17.76 -4.61 5.05
N ALA A 92 -18.27 -5.23 3.98
CA ALA A 92 -18.17 -4.70 2.63
C ALA A 92 -19.48 -4.95 1.90
N ASP A 93 -20.06 -3.90 1.33
CA ASP A 93 -21.23 -3.93 0.49
C ASP A 93 -21.02 -3.06 -0.77
N GLU A 94 -22.08 -2.83 -1.55
CA GLU A 94 -22.01 -2.02 -2.76
C GLU A 94 -21.74 -0.52 -2.49
N THR A 95 -21.87 -0.07 -1.26
CA THR A 95 -21.66 1.33 -0.87
C THR A 95 -20.26 1.61 -0.31
N GLY A 96 -19.50 0.56 0.02
CA GLY A 96 -18.15 0.68 0.52
C GLY A 96 -17.77 -0.34 1.59
N VAL A 97 -16.93 0.10 2.55
CA VAL A 97 -16.41 -0.75 3.63
C VAL A 97 -16.55 -0.06 4.98
N LEU A 98 -16.84 -0.88 6.02
CA LEU A 98 -16.95 -0.43 7.40
C LEU A 98 -16.25 -1.42 8.34
N ALA A 99 -15.25 -0.93 9.09
CA ALA A 99 -14.65 -1.71 10.18
C ALA A 99 -15.59 -1.70 11.41
N LEU A 100 -16.03 -2.88 11.87
CA LEU A 100 -16.88 -2.99 13.06
C LEU A 100 -16.08 -3.11 14.34
N ASP A 101 -14.95 -3.81 14.28
CA ASP A 101 -14.01 -3.93 15.39
C ASP A 101 -12.59 -3.78 14.88
N ALA A 102 -11.78 -3.01 15.60
CA ALA A 102 -10.38 -2.81 15.29
C ALA A 102 -9.55 -2.85 16.58
N ARG A 103 -8.56 -3.73 16.59
CA ARG A 103 -7.63 -3.88 17.72
C ARG A 103 -6.23 -3.52 17.26
N VAL A 104 -5.59 -2.64 18.01
CA VAL A 104 -4.23 -2.20 17.72
C VAL A 104 -3.34 -2.48 18.93
N ARG A 105 -2.25 -3.20 18.72
CA ARG A 105 -1.20 -3.37 19.73
C ARG A 105 -0.01 -2.50 19.37
N ILE A 106 0.35 -1.62 20.31
CA ILE A 106 1.48 -0.71 20.18
C ILE A 106 2.63 -1.20 21.05
N GLY A 107 3.84 -1.12 20.55
CA GLY A 107 5.04 -1.50 21.27
C GLY A 107 6.19 -0.52 21.00
N ARG A 108 7.23 -0.59 21.86
CA ARG A 108 8.44 0.20 21.62
C ARG A 108 9.09 -0.21 20.30
N VAL A 109 9.55 0.76 19.54
CA VAL A 109 10.37 0.46 18.35
C VAL A 109 11.67 -0.19 18.84
N PRO A 110 12.05 -1.38 18.33
CA PRO A 110 13.33 -1.97 18.69
C PRO A 110 14.44 -0.96 18.37
N GLN A 111 15.32 -0.72 19.35
CA GLN A 111 16.56 -0.01 19.06
C GLN A 111 17.42 -0.97 18.25
N ASP A 112 17.69 -0.60 17.01
CA ASP A 112 18.29 -1.48 16.02
C ASP A 112 19.63 -2.04 16.42
N ARG A 113 19.82 -3.34 16.12
CA ARG A 113 21.14 -3.97 15.99
C ARG A 113 21.96 -3.42 14.81
N PHE A 114 21.41 -2.53 14.01
CA PHE A 114 22.00 -1.98 12.78
C PHE A 114 22.31 -0.47 12.85
N GLY A 115 22.68 0.05 14.04
CA GLY A 115 23.35 1.34 14.19
C GLY A 115 22.59 2.58 13.68
N GLU A 116 23.07 3.74 14.05
CA GLU A 116 22.48 5.09 13.84
C GLU A 116 22.14 5.49 12.39
N ARG A 117 22.46 4.68 11.39
CA ARG A 117 22.22 5.02 9.98
C ARG A 117 20.75 4.97 9.56
N ASP A 118 19.89 4.22 10.27
CA ASP A 118 18.48 4.08 9.93
C ASP A 118 17.54 5.08 10.62
N ARG A 119 18.06 5.91 11.52
CA ARG A 119 17.26 6.92 12.23
C ARG A 119 16.81 8.09 11.35
N ARG A 120 17.37 8.23 10.15
CA ARG A 120 17.06 9.32 9.21
C ARG A 120 16.00 8.98 8.18
N GLY A 121 15.68 7.71 7.98
CA GLY A 121 14.63 7.27 7.08
C GLY A 121 13.53 6.58 7.87
N GLY A 122 12.41 7.26 8.13
CA GLY A 122 11.31 6.85 9.02
C GLY A 122 10.58 5.55 8.65
N GLY A 123 11.30 4.51 8.23
CA GLY A 123 10.73 3.24 7.81
C GLY A 123 10.84 2.14 8.86
N HIS A 124 9.93 1.18 8.80
CA HIS A 124 9.95 0.00 9.65
C HIS A 124 11.20 -0.85 9.35
N PRO A 125 12.08 -1.15 10.33
CA PRO A 125 13.37 -1.82 10.11
C PRO A 125 13.25 -3.25 9.56
N GLY A 126 12.05 -3.82 9.57
CA GLY A 126 11.78 -5.18 9.09
C GLY A 126 11.28 -5.27 7.65
N PHE A 127 11.21 -4.19 6.89
CA PHE A 127 10.79 -4.25 5.49
C PHE A 127 11.95 -4.47 4.54
N ALA A 128 11.81 -5.46 3.65
CA ALA A 128 12.72 -5.66 2.53
C ALA A 128 12.62 -4.51 1.50
N ILE A 129 11.42 -3.94 1.37
CA ILE A 129 11.15 -2.75 0.55
C ILE A 129 11.05 -1.57 1.50
N ARG A 130 11.90 -0.57 1.33
CA ARG A 130 11.87 0.63 2.17
C ARG A 130 10.56 1.38 1.96
N PRO A 131 9.91 1.84 3.04
CA PRO A 131 8.75 2.70 2.91
C PRO A 131 9.14 4.00 2.20
N TYR A 132 8.11 4.75 1.79
CA TYR A 132 8.29 6.04 1.12
C TYR A 132 9.30 6.92 1.86
N PRO A 133 10.37 7.39 1.20
CA PRO A 133 11.45 8.13 1.83
C PRO A 133 11.04 9.58 2.11
N ALA A 134 10.14 9.76 3.09
CA ALA A 134 9.57 11.05 3.46
C ALA A 134 10.61 12.09 3.91
N GLU A 135 11.78 11.63 4.35
CA GLU A 135 12.91 12.48 4.72
C GLU A 135 13.48 13.29 3.56
N TRP A 136 13.17 12.90 2.33
CA TRP A 136 13.57 13.63 1.12
C TRP A 136 12.55 14.70 0.67
N VAL A 137 11.42 14.80 1.36
CA VAL A 137 10.44 15.85 1.06
C VAL A 137 11.02 17.21 1.48
N ARG A 138 11.05 18.16 0.56
CA ARG A 138 11.55 19.51 0.77
C ARG A 138 10.59 20.53 0.16
N SER A 139 10.41 21.63 0.86
CA SER A 139 9.74 22.82 0.31
C SER A 139 10.80 23.82 -0.14
N LEU A 140 10.74 24.22 -1.40
CA LEU A 140 11.65 25.18 -1.99
C LEU A 140 10.86 26.41 -2.44
N ASN A 141 11.41 27.59 -2.22
CA ASN A 141 10.87 28.82 -2.77
C ASN A 141 11.59 29.11 -4.10
N LEU A 142 10.86 28.95 -5.20
CA LEU A 142 11.38 29.23 -6.55
C LEU A 142 10.70 30.49 -7.08
N LYS A 143 11.42 31.60 -7.06
CA LYS A 143 10.89 32.92 -7.45
C LYS A 143 9.55 33.18 -6.78
N ASP A 144 8.73 33.53 -6.50
CA ASP A 144 7.45 33.79 -5.83
C ASP A 144 6.51 32.56 -5.69
N ARG A 145 7.03 31.33 -5.86
CA ARG A 145 6.22 30.10 -5.72
C ARG A 145 6.87 29.11 -4.75
N MET A 146 6.08 28.63 -3.83
CA MET A 146 6.45 27.46 -3.02
C MET A 146 6.27 26.20 -3.83
N VAL A 147 7.36 25.44 -4.02
CA VAL A 147 7.37 24.17 -4.72
C VAL A 147 7.75 23.07 -3.74
N GLN A 148 6.99 22.00 -3.71
CA GLN A 148 7.35 20.81 -2.95
C GLN A 148 8.11 19.85 -3.86
N VAL A 149 9.33 19.51 -3.46
CA VAL A 149 10.14 18.46 -4.08
C VAL A 149 10.05 17.23 -3.21
N ARG A 150 9.66 16.12 -3.77
CA ARG A 150 9.48 14.85 -3.06
C ARG A 150 9.78 13.67 -3.96
N PRO A 151 10.12 12.49 -3.41
CA PRO A 151 10.17 11.25 -4.16
C PRO A 151 8.82 10.92 -4.82
N VAL A 152 8.90 10.16 -5.90
CA VAL A 152 7.72 9.69 -6.65
C VAL A 152 6.88 8.75 -5.79
N ARG A 153 5.57 8.78 -5.96
CA ARG A 153 4.61 7.88 -5.34
C ARG A 153 3.84 7.11 -6.41
N PRO A 154 3.30 5.93 -6.10
CA PRO A 154 2.48 5.17 -7.05
C PRO A 154 1.30 5.96 -7.63
N GLU A 155 0.68 6.85 -6.82
CA GLU A 155 -0.41 7.71 -7.27
C GLU A 155 -0.01 8.81 -8.25
N ASP A 156 1.29 9.02 -8.47
CA ASP A 156 1.80 10.04 -9.40
C ASP A 156 1.82 9.56 -10.86
N GLU A 157 1.49 8.30 -11.13
CA GLU A 157 1.56 7.69 -12.47
C GLU A 157 0.87 8.56 -13.53
N GLU A 158 -0.35 9.03 -13.24
CA GLU A 158 -1.09 9.88 -14.17
C GLU A 158 -0.42 11.25 -14.39
N LEU A 159 0.15 11.83 -13.33
CA LEU A 159 0.89 13.09 -13.44
C LEU A 159 2.14 12.94 -14.32
N PHE A 160 2.83 11.81 -14.19
CA PHE A 160 3.98 11.49 -15.06
C PHE A 160 3.56 11.28 -16.50
N ARG A 161 2.46 10.57 -16.74
CA ARG A 161 1.94 10.37 -18.10
C ARG A 161 1.67 11.70 -18.79
N VAL A 162 0.93 12.59 -18.14
CA VAL A 162 0.62 13.94 -18.64
C VAL A 162 1.90 14.75 -18.85
N PHE A 163 2.84 14.68 -17.91
CA PHE A 163 4.14 15.37 -18.03
C PHE A 163 4.93 14.90 -19.25
N PHE A 164 5.08 13.59 -19.45
CA PHE A 164 5.84 13.05 -20.57
C PHE A 164 5.16 13.27 -21.91
N GLU A 165 3.84 13.22 -21.98
CA GLU A 165 3.07 13.54 -23.18
C GLU A 165 3.22 15.02 -23.60
N GLY A 166 3.51 15.91 -22.64
CA GLY A 166 3.77 17.32 -22.89
C GLY A 166 5.21 17.66 -23.29
N LEU A 167 6.13 16.70 -23.24
CA LEU A 167 7.52 16.93 -23.63
C LEU A 167 7.70 16.84 -25.15
N ASP A 168 8.62 17.66 -25.65
CA ASP A 168 9.02 17.59 -27.06
C ASP A 168 9.84 16.29 -27.34
N PRO A 169 9.82 15.79 -28.59
CA PRO A 169 10.49 14.54 -28.96
C PRO A 169 12.01 14.55 -28.71
N GLU A 170 12.67 15.69 -28.81
CA GLU A 170 14.10 15.80 -28.56
C GLU A 170 14.43 15.63 -27.08
N SER A 171 13.68 16.25 -26.21
CA SER A 171 13.79 16.09 -24.74
C SER A 171 13.57 14.63 -24.33
N LEU A 172 12.59 13.94 -24.90
CA LEU A 172 12.36 12.53 -24.68
C LEU A 172 13.52 11.67 -25.18
N ARG A 173 14.04 11.96 -26.37
CA ARG A 173 15.18 11.24 -26.94
C ARG A 173 16.43 11.38 -26.07
N LEU A 174 16.72 12.58 -25.59
CA LEU A 174 17.87 12.84 -24.71
C LEU A 174 17.73 12.15 -23.34
N ARG A 175 16.50 12.05 -22.82
CA ARG A 175 16.25 11.41 -21.52
C ARG A 175 16.30 9.89 -21.57
N PHE A 176 15.77 9.28 -22.63
CA PHE A 176 15.59 7.83 -22.75
C PHE A 176 16.52 7.17 -23.76
N PHE A 177 17.36 7.95 -24.44
CA PHE A 177 18.33 7.50 -25.44
C PHE A 177 17.71 6.71 -26.61
N GLY A 178 16.40 6.87 -26.85
CA GLY A 178 15.66 6.20 -27.90
C GLY A 178 14.25 6.75 -28.07
N PRO A 179 13.52 6.32 -29.13
CA PRO A 179 12.15 6.73 -29.35
C PRO A 179 11.22 6.04 -28.32
N VAL A 180 10.54 6.83 -27.51
CA VAL A 180 9.48 6.34 -26.62
C VAL A 180 8.14 6.49 -27.34
N ARG A 181 7.44 5.37 -27.61
CA ARG A 181 6.17 5.36 -28.32
C ARG A 181 4.95 5.43 -27.42
N ALA A 182 5.07 4.96 -26.17
CA ALA A 182 4.00 5.00 -25.18
C ALA A 182 4.59 4.90 -23.77
N PHE A 183 3.99 5.60 -22.83
CA PHE A 183 4.29 5.47 -21.41
C PHE A 183 3.24 4.55 -20.80
N SER A 184 3.60 3.28 -20.58
CA SER A 184 2.76 2.29 -19.91
C SER A 184 3.21 2.15 -18.45
N HIS A 185 2.40 1.51 -17.63
CA HIS A 185 2.73 1.20 -16.23
C HIS A 185 4.05 0.40 -16.08
N ALA A 186 4.49 -0.31 -17.11
CA ALA A 186 5.74 -1.07 -17.12
C ALA A 186 6.98 -0.21 -17.45
N PHE A 187 6.81 1.08 -17.70
CA PHE A 187 7.87 2.02 -18.06
C PHE A 187 8.36 2.77 -16.82
#